data_fee05b9456191008050083cd2fb551e8
#
_entry.id   fee05b9456191008050083cd2fb551e8
#
_cell.length_a   1.000
_cell.length_b   1.000
_cell.length_c   1.000
_cell.angle_alpha   90.00
_cell.angle_beta   90.00
_cell.angle_gamma   90.00
#
_symmetry.space_group_name_H-M   'P 1'
#
loop_
_entity.id
_entity.type
_entity.pdbx_description
1 polymer ?
#
loop_
_entity_poly.entity_id
_entity_poly.type
_entity_poly.pdbx_seq_one_letter_code
_entity_poly.pdbx_strand_id
1 'polypeptide(L)'
;MSYQDLKECKIITAFITPFHEDGSINFDAIPALIEHLLSHHTDGILLAGTTAESPTLTHDEELELFAAVQKVVNGRVPLIAGVGTNDTRDSIEFIKEVAEFGGFAAGLAIVPYYNKPSQEGMYQHFKAIADASNLPIIIYNIPGRVVVELTPETMLRLADHPNIIGVKECTSLANMAYLIEHKPEEFLVYTGEDGDAFHAMNLGADGVISVASHTNGDEMHEMFTAIAESDMKTAAAIQRKFIPKVNALFSYPSPAPVKAVLNYMGFEAGPTRLPLVPAPEEDAKRIIKVVVDGDYEATKATVTGVLRPDY
;
A
#
# COMPACT_ATOMS: atom_id res chain seq x y z
N MET A 1 7.68 5.37 -17.43
CA MET A 1 6.62 6.22 -16.85
C MET A 1 7.25 7.20 -15.87
N SER A 2 6.63 8.32 -15.63
CA SER A 2 7.10 9.39 -14.75
C SER A 2 6.16 9.55 -13.57
N TYR A 3 6.51 10.36 -12.58
CA TYR A 3 5.61 10.67 -11.47
C TYR A 3 4.32 11.38 -11.91
N GLN A 4 4.31 12.01 -13.09
CA GLN A 4 3.09 12.63 -13.64
C GLN A 4 2.00 11.59 -13.90
N ASP A 5 2.39 10.35 -14.23
CA ASP A 5 1.44 9.26 -14.44
C ASP A 5 0.75 8.83 -13.14
N LEU A 6 1.38 9.10 -11.97
CA LEU A 6 0.81 8.81 -10.65
C LEU A 6 -0.40 9.68 -10.31
N LYS A 7 -0.51 10.90 -10.87
CA LYS A 7 -1.65 11.80 -10.62
C LYS A 7 -2.99 11.22 -11.07
N GLU A 8 -2.95 10.38 -12.09
CA GLU A 8 -4.15 9.73 -12.63
C GLU A 8 -4.50 8.43 -11.90
N CYS A 9 -3.59 7.91 -11.05
CA CYS A 9 -3.81 6.66 -10.35
C CYS A 9 -4.74 6.85 -9.15
N LYS A 10 -5.89 6.20 -9.18
CA LYS A 10 -6.84 6.17 -8.05
C LYS A 10 -6.64 4.93 -7.18
N ILE A 11 -6.26 3.81 -7.79
CA ILE A 11 -6.03 2.54 -7.11
C ILE A 11 -4.60 2.07 -7.39
N ILE A 12 -3.73 2.23 -6.40
CA ILE A 12 -2.36 1.70 -6.45
C ILE A 12 -2.34 0.43 -5.59
N THR A 13 -2.05 -0.72 -6.18
CA THR A 13 -1.98 -1.97 -5.42
C THR A 13 -0.62 -2.13 -4.74
N ALA A 14 -0.62 -2.26 -3.41
CA ALA A 14 0.55 -2.66 -2.65
C ALA A 14 0.78 -4.17 -2.84
N PHE A 15 1.53 -4.54 -3.87
CA PHE A 15 1.68 -5.89 -4.36
C PHE A 15 2.25 -6.84 -3.32
N ILE A 16 1.70 -8.06 -3.23
CA ILE A 16 2.26 -9.15 -2.42
C ILE A 16 3.51 -9.73 -3.10
N THR A 17 4.41 -10.33 -2.33
CA THR A 17 5.44 -11.23 -2.88
C THR A 17 4.93 -12.67 -2.79
N PRO A 18 4.70 -13.37 -3.91
CA PRO A 18 4.32 -14.78 -3.87
C PRO A 18 5.52 -15.65 -3.48
N PHE A 19 5.31 -16.63 -2.62
CA PHE A 19 6.35 -17.54 -2.15
C PHE A 19 5.98 -18.99 -2.40
N HIS A 20 6.99 -19.84 -2.62
CA HIS A 20 6.87 -21.29 -2.50
C HIS A 20 6.83 -21.71 -1.04
N GLU A 21 6.47 -22.97 -0.77
CA GLU A 21 6.43 -23.53 0.58
C GLU A 21 7.79 -23.53 1.30
N ASP A 22 8.88 -23.52 0.56
CA ASP A 22 10.24 -23.42 1.09
C ASP A 22 10.68 -21.98 1.39
N GLY A 23 9.81 -21.00 1.10
CA GLY A 23 10.04 -19.59 1.32
C GLY A 23 10.78 -18.88 0.19
N SER A 24 11.18 -19.54 -0.89
CA SER A 24 11.71 -18.88 -2.09
C SER A 24 10.61 -18.12 -2.83
N ILE A 25 10.97 -17.06 -3.58
CA ILE A 25 9.99 -16.28 -4.36
C ILE A 25 9.44 -17.13 -5.51
N ASN A 26 8.13 -17.18 -5.63
CA ASN A 26 7.44 -17.83 -6.74
C ASN A 26 7.28 -16.85 -7.91
N PHE A 27 8.32 -16.71 -8.71
CA PHE A 27 8.29 -15.82 -9.88
C PHE A 27 7.28 -16.25 -10.95
N ASP A 28 6.91 -17.53 -11.01
CA ASP A 28 5.98 -18.07 -11.99
C ASP A 28 4.52 -17.62 -11.70
N ALA A 29 4.20 -17.25 -10.47
CA ALA A 29 2.89 -16.71 -10.10
C ALA A 29 2.70 -15.24 -10.49
N ILE A 30 3.79 -14.47 -10.67
CA ILE A 30 3.74 -13.02 -10.89
C ILE A 30 2.92 -12.64 -12.13
N PRO A 31 3.08 -13.28 -13.30
CA PRO A 31 2.31 -12.90 -14.49
C PRO A 31 0.80 -12.98 -14.28
N ALA A 32 0.30 -14.06 -13.71
CA ALA A 32 -1.13 -14.24 -13.49
C ALA A 32 -1.69 -13.22 -12.48
N LEU A 33 -0.94 -12.95 -11.40
CA LEU A 33 -1.31 -11.93 -10.41
C LEU A 33 -1.34 -10.52 -11.02
N ILE A 34 -0.35 -10.15 -11.80
CA ILE A 34 -0.30 -8.82 -12.46
C ILE A 34 -1.45 -8.67 -13.45
N GLU A 35 -1.71 -9.66 -14.31
CA GLU A 35 -2.83 -9.59 -15.26
C GLU A 35 -4.18 -9.50 -14.55
N HIS A 36 -4.35 -10.23 -13.45
CA HIS A 36 -5.52 -10.09 -12.59
C HIS A 36 -5.68 -8.66 -12.08
N LEU A 37 -4.65 -8.08 -11.48
CA LEU A 37 -4.71 -6.72 -10.94
C LEU A 37 -5.05 -5.69 -12.01
N LEU A 38 -4.39 -5.75 -13.16
CA LEU A 38 -4.61 -4.80 -14.26
C LEU A 38 -6.01 -4.94 -14.87
N SER A 39 -6.56 -6.17 -14.93
CA SER A 39 -7.93 -6.40 -15.41
C SER A 39 -9.01 -5.98 -14.40
N HIS A 40 -8.63 -5.72 -13.15
CA HIS A 40 -9.51 -5.28 -12.06
C HIS A 40 -9.13 -3.89 -11.52
N HIS A 41 -8.81 -2.97 -12.45
CA HIS A 41 -8.68 -1.53 -12.21
C HIS A 41 -7.51 -1.10 -11.31
N THR A 42 -6.42 -1.87 -11.26
CA THR A 42 -5.17 -1.37 -10.67
C THR A 42 -4.53 -0.37 -11.62
N ASP A 43 -4.37 0.88 -11.19
CA ASP A 43 -3.79 1.99 -11.95
C ASP A 43 -2.27 2.13 -11.74
N GLY A 44 -1.74 1.57 -10.67
CA GLY A 44 -0.32 1.58 -10.32
C GLY A 44 0.03 0.46 -9.35
N ILE A 45 1.31 0.11 -9.24
CA ILE A 45 1.75 -1.00 -8.40
C ILE A 45 2.91 -0.53 -7.50
N LEU A 46 2.77 -0.78 -6.19
CA LEU A 46 3.83 -0.61 -5.21
C LEU A 46 4.50 -1.95 -4.93
N LEU A 47 5.81 -2.03 -5.14
CA LEU A 47 6.65 -3.20 -4.86
C LEU A 47 7.49 -3.00 -3.59
N ALA A 48 7.90 -4.08 -2.96
CA ALA A 48 8.72 -4.08 -1.75
C ALA A 48 8.19 -3.16 -0.62
N GLY A 49 6.86 -3.02 -0.52
CA GLY A 49 6.21 -2.40 0.63
C GLY A 49 5.98 -3.41 1.77
N THR A 50 5.27 -3.01 2.81
CA THR A 50 4.91 -3.87 3.94
C THR A 50 4.14 -5.12 3.49
N THR A 51 3.21 -4.96 2.53
CA THR A 51 2.40 -6.06 1.98
C THR A 51 3.24 -7.06 1.18
N ALA A 52 4.35 -6.60 0.61
CA ALA A 52 5.33 -7.46 -0.06
C ALA A 52 6.24 -8.22 0.91
N GLU A 53 6.07 -8.05 2.21
CA GLU A 53 6.94 -8.65 3.24
C GLU A 53 8.42 -8.19 3.12
N SER A 54 8.65 -6.93 2.68
CA SER A 54 9.99 -6.37 2.48
C SER A 54 10.97 -6.59 3.64
N PRO A 55 10.58 -6.55 4.94
CA PRO A 55 11.53 -6.81 6.02
C PRO A 55 12.14 -8.22 6.03
N THR A 56 11.59 -9.15 5.24
CA THR A 56 12.06 -10.53 5.13
C THR A 56 12.61 -10.87 3.74
N LEU A 57 12.66 -9.90 2.83
CA LEU A 57 13.35 -10.01 1.57
C LEU A 57 14.81 -9.57 1.74
N THR A 58 15.71 -10.26 1.06
CA THR A 58 17.08 -9.77 0.88
C THR A 58 17.08 -8.69 -0.20
N HIS A 59 18.12 -7.88 -0.23
CA HIS A 59 18.30 -6.85 -1.22
C HIS A 59 18.28 -7.41 -2.67
N ASP A 60 18.98 -8.52 -2.89
CA ASP A 60 18.99 -9.19 -4.18
C ASP A 60 17.59 -9.68 -4.58
N GLU A 61 16.80 -10.22 -3.63
CA GLU A 61 15.42 -10.65 -3.87
C GLU A 61 14.51 -9.47 -4.23
N GLU A 62 14.70 -8.29 -3.64
CA GLU A 62 13.95 -7.10 -4.02
C GLU A 62 14.24 -6.69 -5.47
N LEU A 63 15.50 -6.67 -5.87
CA LEU A 63 15.89 -6.33 -7.24
C LEU A 63 15.41 -7.38 -8.26
N GLU A 64 15.47 -8.67 -7.93
CA GLU A 64 14.93 -9.74 -8.76
C GLU A 64 13.41 -9.61 -8.90
N LEU A 65 12.69 -9.30 -7.81
CA LEU A 65 11.24 -9.03 -7.83
C LEU A 65 10.93 -7.83 -8.73
N PHE A 66 11.70 -6.74 -8.62
CA PHE A 66 11.54 -5.56 -9.47
C PHE A 66 11.69 -5.90 -10.94
N ALA A 67 12.76 -6.64 -11.31
CA ALA A 67 12.98 -7.07 -12.68
C ALA A 67 11.84 -7.94 -13.22
N ALA A 68 11.37 -8.91 -12.42
CA ALA A 68 10.29 -9.80 -12.80
C ALA A 68 8.97 -9.05 -13.04
N VAL A 69 8.58 -8.17 -12.11
CA VAL A 69 7.34 -7.38 -12.23
C VAL A 69 7.42 -6.37 -13.37
N GLN A 70 8.53 -5.65 -13.52
CA GLN A 70 8.72 -4.70 -14.63
C GLN A 70 8.58 -5.37 -16.00
N LYS A 71 9.13 -6.56 -16.14
CA LYS A 71 9.02 -7.35 -17.39
C LYS A 71 7.57 -7.67 -17.73
N VAL A 72 6.76 -8.03 -16.73
CA VAL A 72 5.34 -8.37 -16.93
C VAL A 72 4.51 -7.12 -17.16
N VAL A 73 4.67 -6.10 -16.29
CA VAL A 73 3.92 -4.83 -16.41
C VAL A 73 4.22 -4.13 -17.73
N ASN A 74 5.45 -4.19 -18.20
CA ASN A 74 5.89 -3.66 -19.49
C ASN A 74 5.39 -2.23 -19.78
N GLY A 75 5.49 -1.36 -18.76
CA GLY A 75 5.11 0.04 -18.88
C GLY A 75 3.62 0.34 -18.97
N ARG A 76 2.72 -0.61 -18.68
CA ARG A 76 1.26 -0.39 -18.72
C ARG A 76 0.74 0.49 -17.59
N VAL A 77 1.37 0.41 -16.43
CA VAL A 77 1.05 1.24 -15.24
C VAL A 77 2.34 1.69 -14.55
N PRO A 78 2.34 2.82 -13.82
CA PRO A 78 3.49 3.25 -13.06
C PRO A 78 3.80 2.29 -11.89
N LEU A 79 5.10 2.15 -11.61
CA LEU A 79 5.63 1.36 -10.51
C LEU A 79 6.24 2.27 -9.44
N ILE A 80 6.01 1.91 -8.19
CA ILE A 80 6.62 2.54 -7.01
C ILE A 80 7.45 1.48 -6.30
N ALA A 81 8.69 1.80 -5.90
CA ALA A 81 9.55 0.91 -5.12
C ALA A 81 9.57 1.30 -3.65
N GLY A 82 9.38 0.36 -2.73
CA GLY A 82 9.71 0.56 -1.33
C GLY A 82 11.22 0.75 -1.16
N VAL A 83 11.65 1.87 -0.58
CA VAL A 83 13.09 2.22 -0.49
C VAL A 83 13.50 2.70 0.91
N GLY A 84 12.55 2.82 1.85
CA GLY A 84 12.80 3.41 3.16
C GLY A 84 13.09 2.39 4.24
N THR A 85 14.08 2.67 5.07
CA THR A 85 14.37 1.98 6.33
C THR A 85 14.43 2.98 7.49
N ASN A 86 14.75 2.51 8.69
CA ASN A 86 15.02 3.39 9.84
C ASN A 86 16.48 3.90 9.90
N ASP A 87 17.28 3.62 8.88
CA ASP A 87 18.62 4.18 8.68
C ASP A 87 18.62 5.08 7.43
N THR A 88 19.02 6.34 7.64
CA THR A 88 19.05 7.34 6.55
C THR A 88 20.05 6.96 5.46
N ARG A 89 21.21 6.41 5.82
CA ARG A 89 22.24 6.02 4.88
C ARG A 89 21.79 4.85 4.01
N ASP A 90 21.23 3.80 4.61
CA ASP A 90 20.70 2.65 3.87
C ASP A 90 19.60 3.09 2.90
N SER A 91 18.69 3.97 3.35
CA SER A 91 17.63 4.52 2.50
C SER A 91 18.20 5.33 1.32
N ILE A 92 19.28 6.10 1.55
CA ILE A 92 19.98 6.86 0.49
C ILE A 92 20.67 5.92 -0.50
N GLU A 93 21.34 4.89 -0.01
CA GLU A 93 22.03 3.92 -0.87
C GLU A 93 21.01 3.18 -1.74
N PHE A 94 19.90 2.72 -1.13
CA PHE A 94 18.90 1.96 -1.86
C PHE A 94 18.10 2.81 -2.87
N ILE A 95 17.71 4.04 -2.55
CA ILE A 95 17.02 4.88 -3.54
C ILE A 95 17.90 5.19 -4.75
N LYS A 96 19.20 5.35 -4.57
CA LYS A 96 20.15 5.55 -5.68
C LYS A 96 20.21 4.32 -6.56
N GLU A 97 20.31 3.14 -5.98
CA GLU A 97 20.33 1.88 -6.71
C GLU A 97 19.03 1.66 -7.49
N VAL A 98 17.88 1.91 -6.88
CA VAL A 98 16.58 1.84 -7.56
C VAL A 98 16.47 2.88 -8.69
N ALA A 99 17.02 4.08 -8.50
CA ALA A 99 17.06 5.10 -9.56
C ALA A 99 17.95 4.66 -10.74
N GLU A 100 19.10 4.04 -10.49
CA GLU A 100 19.97 3.47 -11.51
C GLU A 100 19.37 2.25 -12.19
N PHE A 101 18.66 1.40 -11.42
CA PHE A 101 17.91 0.26 -11.95
C PHE A 101 16.85 0.72 -12.95
N GLY A 102 16.19 1.84 -12.66
CA GLY A 102 15.22 2.51 -13.55
C GLY A 102 13.85 1.85 -13.59
N GLY A 103 12.94 2.45 -14.37
CA GLY A 103 11.59 1.92 -14.60
C GLY A 103 10.57 2.23 -13.50
N PHE A 104 10.96 2.93 -12.43
CA PHE A 104 10.07 3.39 -11.36
C PHE A 104 9.67 4.84 -11.54
N ALA A 105 8.43 5.15 -11.16
CA ALA A 105 7.89 6.51 -11.13
C ALA A 105 8.26 7.25 -9.82
N ALA A 106 8.37 6.51 -8.71
CA ALA A 106 8.74 7.04 -7.39
C ALA A 106 9.30 5.93 -6.48
N GLY A 107 9.99 6.36 -5.41
CA GLY A 107 10.28 5.54 -4.25
C GLY A 107 9.27 5.80 -3.12
N LEU A 108 8.86 4.77 -2.36
CA LEU A 108 8.09 4.91 -1.13
C LEU A 108 9.03 4.81 0.06
N ALA A 109 9.18 5.89 0.83
CA ALA A 109 10.03 5.94 2.02
C ALA A 109 9.19 5.98 3.29
N ILE A 110 9.31 4.95 4.14
CA ILE A 110 8.58 4.85 5.41
C ILE A 110 9.18 5.76 6.47
N VAL A 111 8.34 6.33 7.35
CA VAL A 111 8.78 6.99 8.57
C VAL A 111 9.66 6.03 9.39
N PRO A 112 10.85 6.47 9.87
CA PRO A 112 11.77 5.59 10.60
C PRO A 112 11.11 4.93 11.81
N TYR A 113 11.08 3.61 11.79
CA TYR A 113 10.52 2.77 12.84
C TYR A 113 11.56 2.45 13.92
N TYR A 114 11.12 2.08 15.14
CA TYR A 114 11.92 1.60 16.27
C TYR A 114 12.75 2.67 16.98
N ASN A 115 13.60 3.44 16.28
CA ASN A 115 14.52 4.43 16.84
C ASN A 115 13.85 5.77 17.23
N LYS A 116 12.56 5.97 16.92
CA LYS A 116 11.70 7.08 17.36
C LYS A 116 12.33 8.47 17.19
N PRO A 117 12.67 8.90 15.98
CA PRO A 117 13.23 10.22 15.75
C PRO A 117 12.24 11.34 16.09
N SER A 118 12.75 12.52 16.42
CA SER A 118 11.95 13.75 16.56
C SER A 118 11.43 14.23 15.21
N GLN A 119 10.50 15.19 15.20
CA GLN A 119 9.99 15.82 13.96
C GLN A 119 11.13 16.38 13.11
N GLU A 120 12.09 17.07 13.72
CA GLU A 120 13.25 17.57 12.99
C GLU A 120 14.15 16.43 12.47
N GLY A 121 14.31 15.35 13.23
CA GLY A 121 15.06 14.17 12.77
C GLY A 121 14.40 13.53 11.56
N MET A 122 13.07 13.39 11.56
CA MET A 122 12.30 12.89 10.40
C MET A 122 12.39 13.84 9.20
N TYR A 123 12.30 15.14 9.42
CA TYR A 123 12.47 16.14 8.37
C TYR A 123 13.84 16.00 7.69
N GLN A 124 14.93 15.94 8.48
CA GLN A 124 16.27 15.79 7.92
C GLN A 124 16.48 14.46 7.22
N HIS A 125 15.88 13.38 7.72
CA HIS A 125 15.90 12.04 7.10
C HIS A 125 15.31 12.07 5.69
N PHE A 126 14.08 12.52 5.54
CA PHE A 126 13.42 12.56 4.23
C PHE A 126 14.05 13.57 3.27
N LYS A 127 14.48 14.72 3.80
CA LYS A 127 15.21 15.69 3.00
C LYS A 127 16.52 15.10 2.44
N ALA A 128 17.28 14.38 3.27
CA ALA A 128 18.53 13.75 2.83
C ALA A 128 18.31 12.67 1.77
N ILE A 129 17.24 11.87 1.89
CA ILE A 129 16.87 10.87 0.88
C ILE A 129 16.49 11.57 -0.44
N ALA A 130 15.66 12.59 -0.37
CA ALA A 130 15.19 13.34 -1.54
C ALA A 130 16.32 14.10 -2.25
N ASP A 131 17.29 14.65 -1.51
CA ASP A 131 18.48 15.31 -2.05
C ASP A 131 19.42 14.33 -2.76
N ALA A 132 19.39 13.06 -2.39
CA ALA A 132 20.39 12.08 -2.82
C ALA A 132 20.11 11.42 -4.17
N SER A 133 18.89 11.51 -4.69
CA SER A 133 18.46 10.81 -5.91
C SER A 133 17.55 11.68 -6.76
N ASN A 134 17.53 11.43 -8.08
CA ASN A 134 16.57 12.04 -9.01
C ASN A 134 15.23 11.28 -9.04
N LEU A 135 15.16 10.10 -8.44
CA LEU A 135 13.89 9.39 -8.27
C LEU A 135 13.09 10.09 -7.17
N PRO A 136 11.90 10.64 -7.46
CA PRO A 136 11.10 11.31 -6.44
C PRO A 136 10.60 10.33 -5.39
N ILE A 137 10.31 10.84 -4.18
CA ILE A 137 9.81 10.02 -3.08
C ILE A 137 8.38 10.39 -2.70
N ILE A 138 7.65 9.36 -2.27
CA ILE A 138 6.39 9.44 -1.53
C ILE A 138 6.70 9.02 -0.09
N ILE A 139 6.30 9.82 0.88
CA ILE A 139 6.50 9.51 2.30
C ILE A 139 5.40 8.56 2.76
N TYR A 140 5.75 7.54 3.54
CA TYR A 140 4.78 6.64 4.15
C TYR A 140 4.67 6.89 5.65
N ASN A 141 3.56 7.54 6.05
CA ASN A 141 3.26 7.94 7.42
C ASN A 141 2.26 6.97 8.06
N ILE A 142 2.76 6.02 8.87
CA ILE A 142 1.96 4.94 9.46
C ILE A 142 2.34 4.70 10.93
N PRO A 143 1.84 5.50 11.87
CA PRO A 143 2.20 5.38 13.28
C PRO A 143 1.84 4.03 13.91
N GLY A 144 0.81 3.37 13.43
CA GLY A 144 0.42 2.03 13.86
C GLY A 144 1.49 0.94 13.64
N ARG A 145 2.48 1.19 12.77
CA ARG A 145 3.61 0.27 12.53
C ARG A 145 4.95 0.81 13.04
N VAL A 146 5.14 2.13 12.95
CA VAL A 146 6.44 2.76 13.22
C VAL A 146 6.53 3.44 14.59
N VAL A 147 5.41 3.56 15.32
CA VAL A 147 5.29 4.10 16.68
C VAL A 147 5.44 5.63 16.78
N VAL A 148 5.95 6.29 15.75
CA VAL A 148 6.03 7.76 15.65
C VAL A 148 5.21 8.25 14.46
N GLU A 149 4.78 9.49 14.55
CA GLU A 149 3.96 10.15 13.53
C GLU A 149 4.70 11.37 13.00
N LEU A 150 4.74 11.52 11.67
CA LEU A 150 5.13 12.77 11.05
C LEU A 150 3.93 13.71 11.08
N THR A 151 4.06 14.83 11.80
CA THR A 151 2.93 15.78 11.92
C THR A 151 2.62 16.47 10.60
N PRO A 152 1.38 16.94 10.39
CA PRO A 152 1.01 17.66 9.16
C PRO A 152 1.90 18.88 8.88
N GLU A 153 2.32 19.61 9.91
CA GLU A 153 3.20 20.78 9.75
C GLU A 153 4.59 20.37 9.24
N THR A 154 5.13 19.25 9.75
CA THR A 154 6.42 18.73 9.26
C THR A 154 6.28 18.16 7.85
N MET A 155 5.16 17.51 7.53
CA MET A 155 4.85 17.02 6.19
C MET A 155 4.78 18.17 5.19
N LEU A 156 4.10 19.28 5.52
CA LEU A 156 4.01 20.45 4.64
C LEU A 156 5.37 21.10 4.40
N ARG A 157 6.25 21.15 5.41
CA ARG A 157 7.65 21.60 5.22
C ARG A 157 8.42 20.70 4.22
N LEU A 158 8.14 19.40 4.24
CA LEU A 158 8.74 18.43 3.30
C LEU A 158 8.11 18.53 1.91
N ALA A 159 6.82 18.86 1.81
CA ALA A 159 6.11 19.04 0.55
C ALA A 159 6.65 20.23 -0.29
N ASP A 160 7.38 21.16 0.32
CA ASP A 160 8.09 22.24 -0.40
C ASP A 160 9.33 21.71 -1.16
N HIS A 161 9.77 20.49 -0.88
CA HIS A 161 10.94 19.90 -1.54
C HIS A 161 10.56 19.33 -2.93
N PRO A 162 11.20 19.73 -4.02
CA PRO A 162 10.75 19.38 -5.39
C PRO A 162 10.79 17.88 -5.69
N ASN A 163 11.57 17.11 -4.91
CA ASN A 163 11.69 15.66 -5.08
C ASN A 163 10.90 14.85 -4.03
N ILE A 164 10.03 15.51 -3.25
CA ILE A 164 9.05 14.87 -2.36
C ILE A 164 7.68 15.16 -2.95
N ILE A 165 7.10 14.17 -3.63
CA ILE A 165 5.94 14.36 -4.49
C ILE A 165 4.61 13.98 -3.84
N GLY A 166 4.63 13.39 -2.66
CA GLY A 166 3.39 12.99 -2.01
C GLY A 166 3.57 12.23 -0.71
N VAL A 167 2.45 11.82 -0.17
CA VAL A 167 2.35 11.01 1.04
C VAL A 167 1.36 9.86 0.86
N LYS A 168 1.71 8.67 1.41
CA LYS A 168 0.76 7.62 1.79
C LYS A 168 0.42 7.83 3.26
N GLU A 169 -0.76 8.39 3.52
CA GLU A 169 -1.20 8.84 4.84
C GLU A 169 -2.07 7.78 5.52
N CYS A 170 -1.64 7.34 6.71
CA CYS A 170 -2.34 6.34 7.52
C CYS A 170 -2.50 6.82 8.98
N THR A 171 -2.65 8.12 9.21
CA THR A 171 -2.88 8.67 10.56
C THR A 171 -4.38 8.86 10.83
N SER A 172 -4.95 9.96 10.36
CA SER A 172 -6.37 10.25 10.53
C SER A 172 -6.94 11.03 9.34
N LEU A 173 -8.25 10.94 9.14
CA LEU A 173 -8.94 11.76 8.15
C LEU A 173 -8.82 13.27 8.45
N ALA A 174 -8.67 13.66 9.72
CA ALA A 174 -8.46 15.07 10.11
C ALA A 174 -7.08 15.58 9.64
N ASN A 175 -6.02 14.80 9.84
CA ASN A 175 -4.68 15.14 9.34
C ASN A 175 -4.66 15.17 7.81
N MET A 176 -5.33 14.21 7.17
CA MET A 176 -5.45 14.17 5.71
C MET A 176 -6.17 15.40 5.16
N ALA A 177 -7.31 15.79 5.75
CA ALA A 177 -8.03 17.00 5.36
C ALA A 177 -7.16 18.27 5.51
N TYR A 178 -6.41 18.36 6.61
CA TYR A 178 -5.48 19.47 6.82
C TYR A 178 -4.36 19.50 5.76
N LEU A 179 -3.79 18.35 5.42
CA LEU A 179 -2.78 18.25 4.37
C LEU A 179 -3.33 18.65 3.01
N ILE A 180 -4.51 18.15 2.64
CA ILE A 180 -5.15 18.46 1.34
C ILE A 180 -5.42 19.96 1.21
N GLU A 181 -5.88 20.62 2.27
CA GLU A 181 -6.18 22.06 2.26
C GLU A 181 -4.92 22.94 2.11
N HIS A 182 -3.75 22.50 2.62
CA HIS A 182 -2.57 23.33 2.75
C HIS A 182 -1.39 22.89 1.87
N LYS A 183 -1.48 21.73 1.20
CA LYS A 183 -0.40 21.20 0.36
C LYS A 183 -0.17 22.03 -0.90
N PRO A 184 1.06 22.02 -1.47
CA PRO A 184 1.26 22.46 -2.84
C PRO A 184 0.36 21.68 -3.81
N GLU A 185 -0.10 22.32 -4.89
CA GLU A 185 -1.03 21.73 -5.86
C GLU A 185 -0.53 20.38 -6.41
N GLU A 186 0.76 20.30 -6.67
CA GLU A 186 1.41 19.13 -7.26
C GLU A 186 1.67 17.97 -6.26
N PHE A 187 1.54 18.22 -4.96
CA PHE A 187 1.81 17.22 -3.93
C PHE A 187 0.63 16.24 -3.80
N LEU A 188 0.88 14.94 -3.92
CA LEU A 188 -0.13 13.89 -3.92
C LEU A 188 -0.42 13.40 -2.50
N VAL A 189 -1.69 13.17 -2.20
CA VAL A 189 -2.14 12.60 -0.91
C VAL A 189 -2.93 11.33 -1.18
N TYR A 190 -2.32 10.18 -0.90
CA TYR A 190 -2.98 8.88 -0.95
C TYR A 190 -3.36 8.43 0.45
N THR A 191 -4.55 7.84 0.63
CA THR A 191 -4.78 7.06 1.83
C THR A 191 -4.07 5.70 1.75
N GLY A 192 -3.54 5.22 2.85
CA GLY A 192 -3.06 3.83 2.95
C GLY A 192 -4.03 2.91 3.68
N GLU A 193 -5.20 3.43 4.04
CA GLU A 193 -6.24 2.72 4.76
C GLU A 193 -7.43 2.42 3.84
N ASP A 194 -7.56 1.15 3.42
CA ASP A 194 -8.64 0.71 2.52
C ASP A 194 -10.05 1.06 3.05
N GLY A 195 -10.24 0.94 4.37
CA GLY A 195 -11.50 1.27 5.01
C GLY A 195 -11.90 2.74 4.93
N ASP A 196 -10.92 3.62 4.80
CA ASP A 196 -11.11 5.06 4.72
C ASP A 196 -11.15 5.59 3.28
N ALA A 197 -10.98 4.74 2.27
CA ALA A 197 -10.86 5.14 0.87
C ALA A 197 -12.04 6.02 0.39
N PHE A 198 -13.28 5.66 0.73
CA PHE A 198 -14.47 6.47 0.43
C PHE A 198 -14.38 7.89 1.04
N HIS A 199 -13.99 7.98 2.30
CA HIS A 199 -13.90 9.27 3.01
C HIS A 199 -12.74 10.11 2.49
N ALA A 200 -11.59 9.48 2.24
CA ALA A 200 -10.41 10.12 1.69
C ALA A 200 -10.69 10.74 0.31
N MET A 201 -11.34 9.98 -0.59
CA MET A 201 -11.72 10.48 -1.91
C MET A 201 -12.70 11.66 -1.81
N ASN A 202 -13.66 11.64 -0.87
CA ASN A 202 -14.57 12.76 -0.65
C ASN A 202 -13.90 14.00 -0.02
N LEU A 203 -12.77 13.83 0.67
CA LEU A 203 -11.94 14.94 1.14
C LEU A 203 -11.05 15.53 0.04
N GLY A 204 -10.92 14.87 -1.11
CA GLY A 204 -10.07 15.30 -2.21
C GLY A 204 -8.69 14.63 -2.24
N ALA A 205 -8.54 13.46 -1.62
CA ALA A 205 -7.35 12.65 -1.79
C ALA A 205 -7.18 12.20 -3.25
N ASP A 206 -5.94 12.00 -3.67
CA ASP A 206 -5.62 11.61 -5.05
C ASP A 206 -5.97 10.14 -5.34
N GLY A 207 -5.95 9.27 -4.31
CA GLY A 207 -6.31 7.86 -4.43
C GLY A 207 -6.01 7.06 -3.17
N VAL A 208 -5.86 5.76 -3.34
CA VAL A 208 -5.51 4.80 -2.28
C VAL A 208 -4.32 3.93 -2.69
N ILE A 209 -3.42 3.67 -1.74
CA ILE A 209 -2.41 2.62 -1.88
C ILE A 209 -2.89 1.42 -1.05
N SER A 210 -3.45 0.44 -1.74
CA SER A 210 -4.42 -0.54 -1.26
C SER A 210 -3.84 -1.94 -1.12
N VAL A 211 -4.33 -2.69 -0.14
CA VAL A 211 -4.24 -4.16 -0.06
C VAL A 211 -5.48 -4.82 -0.62
N ALA A 212 -6.66 -4.27 -0.33
CA ALA A 212 -7.95 -4.84 -0.73
C ALA A 212 -8.14 -4.86 -2.27
N SER A 213 -7.42 -4.02 -3.00
CA SER A 213 -7.41 -4.02 -4.47
C SER A 213 -6.98 -5.34 -5.10
N HIS A 214 -6.26 -6.20 -4.39
CA HIS A 214 -5.93 -7.54 -4.87
C HIS A 214 -7.17 -8.40 -5.13
N THR A 215 -8.26 -8.16 -4.43
CA THR A 215 -9.46 -9.01 -4.44
C THR A 215 -10.75 -8.25 -4.74
N ASN A 216 -10.75 -6.92 -4.58
CA ASN A 216 -11.94 -6.08 -4.65
C ASN A 216 -11.71 -4.80 -5.48
N GLY A 217 -10.85 -4.87 -6.49
CA GLY A 217 -10.54 -3.71 -7.36
C GLY A 217 -11.76 -3.17 -8.09
N ASP A 218 -12.64 -4.05 -8.59
CA ASP A 218 -13.88 -3.66 -9.29
C ASP A 218 -14.82 -2.85 -8.38
N GLU A 219 -15.00 -3.30 -7.12
CA GLU A 219 -15.85 -2.58 -6.15
C GLU A 219 -15.27 -1.21 -5.79
N MET A 220 -13.94 -1.12 -5.67
CA MET A 220 -13.27 0.16 -5.42
C MET A 220 -13.42 1.10 -6.60
N HIS A 221 -13.23 0.61 -7.82
CA HIS A 221 -13.41 1.38 -9.04
C HIS A 221 -14.86 1.89 -9.19
N GLU A 222 -15.85 1.02 -8.96
CA GLU A 222 -17.27 1.41 -9.00
C GLU A 222 -17.58 2.48 -7.94
N MET A 223 -17.03 2.34 -6.73
CA MET A 223 -17.18 3.33 -5.66
C MET A 223 -16.58 4.68 -6.04
N PHE A 224 -15.39 4.71 -6.60
CA PHE A 224 -14.71 5.94 -6.99
C PHE A 224 -15.36 6.60 -8.20
N THR A 225 -15.87 5.80 -9.14
CA THR A 225 -16.69 6.29 -10.26
C THR A 225 -17.97 6.97 -9.76
N ALA A 226 -18.69 6.33 -8.83
CA ALA A 226 -19.88 6.90 -8.24
C ALA A 226 -19.60 8.22 -7.48
N ILE A 227 -18.46 8.32 -6.79
CA ILE A 227 -18.02 9.58 -6.16
C ILE A 227 -17.80 10.67 -7.23
N ALA A 228 -17.06 10.35 -8.29
CA ALA A 228 -16.76 11.29 -9.36
C ALA A 228 -18.04 11.78 -10.09
N GLU A 229 -19.03 10.91 -10.23
CA GLU A 229 -20.35 11.22 -10.80
C GLU A 229 -21.31 11.90 -9.79
N SER A 230 -20.87 12.13 -8.55
CA SER A 230 -21.68 12.68 -7.45
C SER A 230 -22.87 11.78 -7.03
N ASP A 231 -22.84 10.50 -7.36
CA ASP A 231 -23.80 9.50 -6.86
C ASP A 231 -23.37 8.98 -5.48
N MET A 232 -23.48 9.85 -4.49
CA MET A 232 -23.14 9.53 -3.10
C MET A 232 -23.98 8.39 -2.51
N LYS A 233 -25.18 8.15 -3.03
CA LYS A 233 -26.03 7.06 -2.56
C LYS A 233 -25.45 5.71 -2.93
N THR A 234 -25.05 5.55 -4.18
CA THR A 234 -24.38 4.34 -4.68
C THR A 234 -23.02 4.15 -4.02
N ALA A 235 -22.17 5.19 -4.00
CA ALA A 235 -20.85 5.13 -3.38
C ALA A 235 -20.91 4.70 -1.90
N ALA A 236 -21.82 5.30 -1.11
CA ALA A 236 -22.02 4.93 0.29
C ALA A 236 -22.60 3.51 0.47
N ALA A 237 -23.38 3.02 -0.48
CA ALA A 237 -23.88 1.64 -0.45
C ALA A 237 -22.75 0.63 -0.69
N ILE A 238 -21.87 0.92 -1.63
CA ILE A 238 -20.66 0.10 -1.89
C ILE A 238 -19.75 0.14 -0.66
N GLN A 239 -19.44 1.31 -0.11
CA GLN A 239 -18.61 1.44 1.08
C GLN A 239 -19.10 0.57 2.26
N ARG A 240 -20.41 0.59 2.53
CA ARG A 240 -20.99 -0.23 3.62
C ARG A 240 -20.80 -1.73 3.41
N LYS A 241 -20.75 -2.20 2.16
CA LYS A 241 -20.47 -3.60 1.81
C LYS A 241 -18.97 -3.90 1.80
N PHE A 242 -18.16 -2.90 1.48
CA PHE A 242 -16.71 -3.04 1.38
C PHE A 242 -16.05 -3.10 2.77
N ILE A 243 -16.50 -2.35 3.76
CA ILE A 243 -15.94 -2.32 5.13
C ILE A 243 -15.79 -3.72 5.75
N PRO A 244 -16.80 -4.61 5.76
CA PRO A 244 -16.62 -5.97 6.30
C PRO A 244 -15.52 -6.76 5.60
N LYS A 245 -15.35 -6.60 4.29
CA LYS A 245 -14.29 -7.25 3.50
C LYS A 245 -12.91 -6.74 3.90
N VAL A 246 -12.75 -5.42 4.02
CA VAL A 246 -11.52 -4.80 4.52
C VAL A 246 -11.19 -5.30 5.93
N ASN A 247 -12.18 -5.30 6.85
CA ASN A 247 -11.98 -5.79 8.20
C ASN A 247 -11.53 -7.27 8.22
N ALA A 248 -12.04 -8.10 7.31
CA ALA A 248 -11.61 -9.48 7.17
C ALA A 248 -10.17 -9.58 6.67
N LEU A 249 -9.78 -8.76 5.67
CA LEU A 249 -8.41 -8.72 5.13
C LEU A 249 -7.37 -8.21 6.13
N PHE A 250 -7.78 -7.49 7.17
CA PHE A 250 -6.90 -6.99 8.22
C PHE A 250 -7.15 -7.63 9.60
N SER A 251 -7.92 -8.74 9.66
CA SER A 251 -8.17 -9.48 10.90
C SER A 251 -6.97 -10.23 11.44
N TYR A 252 -5.95 -10.45 10.62
CA TYR A 252 -4.64 -10.99 10.94
C TYR A 252 -3.55 -10.08 10.33
N PRO A 253 -2.28 -10.21 10.78
CA PRO A 253 -1.19 -9.43 10.19
C PRO A 253 -1.14 -9.57 8.67
N SER A 254 -1.22 -8.41 7.97
CA SER A 254 -1.08 -8.35 6.52
C SER A 254 0.34 -8.79 6.13
N PRO A 255 0.53 -9.61 5.05
CA PRO A 255 -0.46 -9.97 4.03
C PRO A 255 -1.14 -11.34 4.21
N ALA A 256 -1.06 -11.99 5.37
CA ALA A 256 -1.57 -13.35 5.52
C ALA A 256 -3.03 -13.54 5.07
N PRO A 257 -4.01 -12.66 5.41
CA PRO A 257 -5.38 -12.81 4.93
C PRO A 257 -5.53 -12.68 3.42
N VAL A 258 -4.91 -11.68 2.80
CA VAL A 258 -5.05 -11.49 1.34
C VAL A 258 -4.41 -12.63 0.56
N LYS A 259 -3.27 -13.18 1.03
CA LYS A 259 -2.67 -14.39 0.44
C LYS A 259 -3.60 -15.60 0.53
N ALA A 260 -4.29 -15.79 1.68
CA ALA A 260 -5.27 -16.88 1.82
C ALA A 260 -6.42 -16.76 0.79
N VAL A 261 -6.92 -15.54 0.56
CA VAL A 261 -7.96 -15.29 -0.45
C VAL A 261 -7.42 -15.53 -1.87
N LEU A 262 -6.25 -15.02 -2.19
CA LEU A 262 -5.62 -15.21 -3.51
C LEU A 262 -5.36 -16.68 -3.81
N ASN A 263 -4.85 -17.46 -2.83
CA ASN A 263 -4.67 -18.90 -2.97
C ASN A 263 -6.01 -19.61 -3.24
N TYR A 264 -7.09 -19.23 -2.54
CA TYR A 264 -8.43 -19.76 -2.79
C TYR A 264 -8.94 -19.42 -4.21
N MET A 265 -8.62 -18.22 -4.71
CA MET A 265 -8.98 -17.79 -6.06
C MET A 265 -8.17 -18.50 -7.15
N GLY A 266 -7.18 -19.32 -6.77
CA GLY A 266 -6.35 -20.08 -7.70
C GLY A 266 -5.04 -19.39 -8.11
N PHE A 267 -4.69 -18.28 -7.45
CA PHE A 267 -3.37 -17.68 -7.59
C PHE A 267 -2.40 -18.32 -6.61
N GLU A 268 -1.22 -18.69 -7.08
CA GLU A 268 -0.18 -19.32 -6.26
C GLU A 268 0.59 -18.28 -5.43
N ALA A 269 -0.15 -17.53 -4.56
CA ALA A 269 0.44 -16.52 -3.68
C ALA A 269 1.32 -17.13 -2.57
N GLY A 270 1.06 -18.40 -2.22
CA GLY A 270 1.83 -19.17 -1.25
C GLY A 270 1.65 -18.67 0.20
N PRO A 271 2.51 -19.16 1.12
CA PRO A 271 2.49 -18.75 2.54
C PRO A 271 3.15 -17.37 2.72
N THR A 272 3.13 -16.89 3.98
CA THR A 272 3.99 -15.79 4.43
C THR A 272 5.33 -16.33 4.94
N ARG A 273 6.37 -15.49 4.92
CA ARG A 273 7.65 -15.79 5.61
C ARG A 273 7.56 -15.46 7.10
N LEU A 274 8.25 -16.23 7.93
CA LEU A 274 8.42 -15.87 9.35
C LEU A 274 9.07 -14.48 9.49
N PRO A 275 8.65 -13.69 10.46
CA PRO A 275 7.84 -14.03 11.64
C PRO A 275 6.32 -14.05 11.41
N LEU A 276 5.84 -13.73 10.21
CA LEU A 276 4.44 -13.86 9.87
C LEU A 276 4.08 -15.33 9.63
N VAL A 277 2.86 -15.68 10.01
CA VAL A 277 2.31 -17.02 9.78
C VAL A 277 0.96 -16.91 9.07
N PRO A 278 0.54 -17.92 8.30
CA PRO A 278 -0.79 -17.98 7.73
C PRO A 278 -1.88 -17.88 8.81
N ALA A 279 -3.03 -17.31 8.45
CA ALA A 279 -4.20 -17.36 9.33
C ALA A 279 -4.59 -18.84 9.58
N PRO A 280 -5.08 -19.18 10.79
CA PRO A 280 -5.61 -20.52 11.07
C PRO A 280 -6.67 -20.92 10.04
N GLU A 281 -6.72 -22.19 9.67
CA GLU A 281 -7.56 -22.68 8.57
C GLU A 281 -9.04 -22.26 8.67
N GLU A 282 -9.64 -22.36 9.87
CA GLU A 282 -11.04 -21.97 10.07
C GLU A 282 -11.24 -20.45 9.93
N ASP A 283 -10.26 -19.65 10.31
CA ASP A 283 -10.31 -18.20 10.15
C ASP A 283 -10.07 -17.81 8.68
N ALA A 284 -9.17 -18.50 7.99
CA ALA A 284 -8.97 -18.31 6.55
C ALA A 284 -10.26 -18.62 5.77
N LYS A 285 -10.98 -19.70 6.10
CA LYS A 285 -12.29 -20.00 5.48
C LYS A 285 -13.32 -18.90 5.73
N ARG A 286 -13.36 -18.31 6.93
CA ARG A 286 -14.25 -17.17 7.23
C ARG A 286 -13.88 -15.93 6.45
N ILE A 287 -12.58 -15.59 6.39
CA ILE A 287 -12.07 -14.46 5.61
C ILE A 287 -12.49 -14.60 4.14
N ILE A 288 -12.28 -15.79 3.56
CA ILE A 288 -12.65 -16.09 2.18
C ILE A 288 -14.15 -15.88 1.94
N LYS A 289 -15.02 -16.42 2.81
CA LYS A 289 -16.47 -16.23 2.69
C LYS A 289 -16.88 -14.76 2.72
N VAL A 290 -16.29 -13.96 3.59
CA VAL A 290 -16.59 -12.53 3.68
C VAL A 290 -16.11 -11.79 2.43
N VAL A 291 -14.88 -12.05 2.00
CA VAL A 291 -14.26 -11.29 0.91
C VAL A 291 -14.80 -11.68 -0.45
N VAL A 292 -14.96 -13.00 -0.70
CA VAL A 292 -15.37 -13.51 -2.01
C VAL A 292 -16.89 -13.62 -2.11
N ASP A 293 -17.56 -14.25 -1.13
CA ASP A 293 -18.99 -14.54 -1.21
C ASP A 293 -19.86 -13.39 -0.68
N GLY A 294 -19.27 -12.40 0.01
CA GLY A 294 -20.02 -11.32 0.66
C GLY A 294 -20.86 -11.81 1.86
N ASP A 295 -20.50 -12.93 2.48
CA ASP A 295 -21.18 -13.48 3.66
C ASP A 295 -20.80 -12.72 4.93
N TYR A 296 -21.47 -11.59 5.15
CA TYR A 296 -21.21 -10.73 6.33
C TYR A 296 -21.64 -11.34 7.67
N GLU A 297 -22.48 -12.36 7.69
CA GLU A 297 -22.83 -13.06 8.92
C GLU A 297 -21.62 -13.83 9.48
N ALA A 298 -20.69 -14.25 8.62
CA ALA A 298 -19.43 -14.84 9.03
C ALA A 298 -18.53 -13.86 9.83
N THR A 299 -18.73 -12.54 9.70
CA THR A 299 -17.97 -11.54 10.48
C THR A 299 -18.39 -11.46 11.94
N LYS A 300 -19.63 -11.81 12.28
CA LYS A 300 -20.13 -11.73 13.67
C LYS A 300 -19.36 -12.66 14.61
N ALA A 301 -18.80 -13.74 14.10
CA ALA A 301 -17.96 -14.66 14.87
C ALA A 301 -16.53 -14.14 15.12
N THR A 302 -16.05 -13.20 14.30
CA THR A 302 -14.68 -12.67 14.36
C THR A 302 -14.52 -11.55 15.39
N VAL A 303 -15.61 -10.83 15.71
CA VAL A 303 -15.57 -9.66 16.61
C VAL A 303 -15.38 -10.06 18.09
N THR A 304 -15.57 -11.32 18.45
CA THR A 304 -15.50 -11.77 19.84
C THR A 304 -14.15 -12.34 20.28
N GLY A 305 -13.17 -12.47 19.41
CA GLY A 305 -11.92 -13.16 19.71
C GLY A 305 -10.60 -12.50 19.30
N VAL A 306 -10.63 -11.52 18.44
CA VAL A 306 -9.41 -10.79 18.07
C VAL A 306 -9.54 -9.36 18.62
N LEU A 307 -8.92 -9.13 19.78
CA LEU A 307 -8.52 -7.80 20.18
C LEU A 307 -7.70 -7.23 19.01
N ARG A 308 -8.22 -6.19 18.34
CA ARG A 308 -7.31 -5.30 17.63
C ARG A 308 -6.22 -4.98 18.65
N PRO A 309 -4.94 -5.25 18.38
CA PRO A 309 -3.95 -4.64 19.24
C PRO A 309 -4.30 -3.16 19.23
N ASP A 310 -4.50 -2.59 20.43
CA ASP A 310 -4.68 -1.16 20.59
C ASP A 310 -3.47 -0.50 19.96
N TYR A 311 -3.64 0.07 18.77
CA TYR A 311 -2.65 0.89 18.10
C TYR A 311 -2.71 2.31 18.64
#